data_4c72636a14df4213f02300e0bdc7334e
#
_entry.id   4c72636a14df4213f02300e0bdc7334e
#
_cell.length_a   1.000
_cell.length_b   1.000
_cell.length_c   1.000
_cell.angle_alpha   90.00
_cell.angle_beta   90.00
_cell.angle_gamma   90.00
#
_symmetry.space_group_name_H-M   'P 1'
#
loop_
_entity.id
_entity.type
_entity.pdbx_description
1 polymer ?
#
loop_
_entity_poly.entity_id
_entity_poly.type
_entity_poly.pdbx_seq_one_letter_code
_entity_poly.pdbx_strand_id
1 'polypeptide(L)'
;SEMCIRDSFSLVYHDCVIEPWMMDRVSKDEDYMLYALLAGGAPYLVRDGAYPNTDGAFDGEKISLEEMTERCRVVTELHEKTALLELVRHECMTADGSVQKSEFSDGTYVICDFAEQIYEIGYGA
;
A
#
# COMPACT_ATOMS: atom_id res chain seq x y z
N SER A 1 -4.07 10.36 -13.96
CA SER A 1 -4.63 10.91 -12.73
C SER A 1 -3.53 11.07 -11.67
N GLU A 2 -3.79 11.91 -10.67
CA GLU A 2 -2.87 12.13 -9.56
C GLU A 2 -2.58 10.84 -8.78
N MET A 3 -3.54 9.93 -8.68
CA MET A 3 -3.36 8.64 -8.01
C MET A 3 -2.30 7.77 -8.70
N CYS A 4 -2.23 7.80 -10.02
CA CYS A 4 -1.23 7.04 -10.76
C CYS A 4 0.18 7.63 -10.64
N ILE A 5 0.30 8.93 -10.39
CA ILE A 5 1.59 9.63 -10.27
C ILE A 5 2.29 9.31 -8.95
N ARG A 6 1.54 9.00 -7.88
CA ARG A 6 2.12 8.72 -6.55
C ARG A 6 3.11 7.56 -6.53
N ASP A 7 2.96 6.59 -7.44
CA ASP A 7 3.81 5.40 -7.46
C ASP A 7 5.05 5.54 -8.34
N SER A 8 5.28 6.70 -8.93
CA SER A 8 6.48 6.90 -9.76
C SER A 8 7.78 6.74 -8.98
N PHE A 9 7.80 7.09 -7.68
CA PHE A 9 8.93 6.86 -6.80
C PHE A 9 9.24 5.36 -6.67
N SER A 10 8.22 4.53 -6.40
CA SER A 10 8.38 3.08 -6.27
C SER A 10 8.83 2.43 -7.57
N LEU A 11 8.40 2.93 -8.73
CA LEU A 11 8.86 2.42 -10.03
C LEU A 11 10.37 2.60 -10.21
N VAL A 12 10.93 3.67 -9.66
CA VAL A 12 12.36 3.98 -9.82
C VAL A 12 13.21 3.35 -8.71
N TYR A 13 12.72 3.35 -7.46
CA TYR A 13 13.54 3.09 -6.27
C TYR A 13 13.10 1.89 -5.44
N HIS A 14 12.08 1.13 -5.84
CA HIS A 14 11.52 0.05 -5.01
C HIS A 14 12.57 -0.97 -4.55
N ASP A 15 13.49 -1.34 -5.41
CA ASP A 15 14.55 -2.29 -5.10
C ASP A 15 15.66 -1.74 -4.21
N CYS A 16 15.65 -0.44 -3.93
CA CYS A 16 16.69 0.27 -3.18
C CYS A 16 16.21 0.86 -1.86
N VAL A 17 14.91 1.16 -1.73
CA VAL A 17 14.35 1.90 -0.60
C VAL A 17 13.09 1.21 -0.08
N ILE A 18 12.98 1.07 1.23
CA ILE A 18 11.79 0.56 1.89
C ILE A 18 10.84 1.72 2.16
N GLU A 19 9.61 1.63 1.64
CA GLU A 19 8.56 2.61 1.88
C GLU A 19 7.65 2.15 3.03
N PRO A 20 7.60 2.87 4.16
CA PRO A 20 6.68 2.53 5.25
C PRO A 20 5.29 3.10 5.03
N TRP A 21 4.26 2.31 5.33
CA TRP A 21 2.86 2.71 5.24
C TRP A 21 2.11 2.41 6.53
N MET A 22 1.30 3.37 6.98
CA MET A 22 0.54 3.26 8.23
C MET A 22 -0.66 2.34 8.08
N MET A 23 -0.82 1.40 9.03
CA MET A 23 -1.85 0.35 8.96
C MET A 23 -2.94 0.44 10.03
N ASP A 24 -2.86 1.39 10.95
CA ASP A 24 -3.75 1.42 12.13
C ASP A 24 -5.05 2.22 11.92
N ARG A 25 -5.23 2.82 10.75
CA ARG A 25 -6.41 3.64 10.46
C ARG A 25 -6.97 3.36 9.06
N VAL A 26 -8.27 3.59 8.93
CA VAL A 26 -8.97 3.57 7.64
C VAL A 26 -9.49 4.97 7.35
N SER A 27 -9.10 5.54 6.23
CA SER A 27 -9.64 6.81 5.73
C SER A 27 -10.69 6.55 4.66
N LYS A 28 -11.67 7.45 4.55
CA LYS A 28 -12.67 7.38 3.47
C LYS A 28 -12.09 7.70 2.11
N ASP A 29 -11.09 8.56 2.08
CA ASP A 29 -10.53 9.09 0.84
C ASP A 29 -9.24 8.38 0.43
N GLU A 30 -8.54 7.79 1.39
CA GLU A 30 -7.28 7.09 1.15
C GLU A 30 -7.21 5.81 1.97
N ASP A 31 -7.07 4.69 1.31
CA ASP A 31 -6.80 3.41 1.97
C ASP A 31 -5.30 3.13 1.90
N TYR A 32 -4.60 3.38 3.00
CA TYR A 32 -3.15 3.21 3.06
C TYR A 32 -2.71 1.76 2.83
N MET A 33 -3.56 0.79 3.17
CA MET A 33 -3.26 -0.61 2.89
C MET A 33 -3.17 -0.87 1.38
N LEU A 34 -4.12 -0.34 0.61
CA LEU A 34 -4.11 -0.52 -0.85
C LEU A 34 -2.89 0.14 -1.48
N TYR A 35 -2.52 1.34 -1.03
CA TYR A 35 -1.30 2.01 -1.49
C TYR A 35 -0.04 1.22 -1.10
N ALA A 36 0.01 0.70 0.12
CA ALA A 36 1.13 -0.12 0.58
C ALA A 36 1.28 -1.38 -0.28
N LEU A 37 0.19 -2.03 -0.63
CA LEU A 37 0.21 -3.20 -1.51
C LEU A 37 0.70 -2.84 -2.91
N LEU A 38 0.20 -1.76 -3.50
CA LEU A 38 0.65 -1.32 -4.83
C LEU A 38 2.13 -0.95 -4.85
N ALA A 39 2.62 -0.33 -3.79
CA ALA A 39 4.02 0.07 -3.67
C ALA A 39 4.93 -1.08 -3.22
N GLY A 40 4.38 -2.19 -2.72
CA GLY A 40 5.18 -3.25 -2.11
C GLY A 40 5.87 -2.80 -0.82
N GLY A 41 5.26 -1.85 -0.09
CA GLY A 41 5.86 -1.23 1.08
C GLY A 41 5.72 -2.04 2.36
N ALA A 42 6.38 -1.56 3.42
CA ALA A 42 6.36 -2.19 4.75
C ALA A 42 5.28 -1.57 5.64
N PRO A 43 4.58 -2.37 6.46
CA PRO A 43 3.58 -1.83 7.37
C PRO A 43 4.21 -1.24 8.63
N TYR A 44 3.59 -0.20 9.18
CA TYR A 44 3.91 0.27 10.52
C TYR A 44 2.65 0.73 11.26
N LEU A 45 2.73 0.77 12.58
CA LEU A 45 1.66 1.25 13.45
C LEU A 45 2.15 2.48 14.21
N VAL A 46 1.26 3.44 14.41
CA VAL A 46 1.56 4.62 15.21
C VAL A 46 1.13 4.38 16.65
N ARG A 47 2.06 4.51 17.57
CA ARG A 47 1.77 4.39 18.99
C ARG A 47 0.92 5.57 19.46
N ASP A 48 -0.12 5.30 20.24
CA ASP A 48 -0.96 6.33 20.84
C ASP A 48 -0.11 7.33 21.63
N GLY A 49 -0.30 8.62 21.35
CA GLY A 49 0.45 9.70 22.00
C GLY A 49 1.86 9.94 21.46
N ALA A 50 2.31 9.15 20.49
CA ALA A 50 3.64 9.35 19.90
C ALA A 50 3.79 10.69 19.18
N TYR A 51 2.67 11.22 18.68
CA TYR A 51 2.63 12.50 17.97
C TYR A 51 1.51 13.38 18.57
N PRO A 52 1.71 13.93 19.78
CA PRO A 52 0.64 14.62 20.51
C PRO A 52 0.14 15.91 19.84
N ASN A 53 0.92 16.49 18.94
CA ASN A 53 0.59 17.75 18.27
C ASN A 53 0.17 17.58 16.81
N THR A 54 -0.20 16.36 16.41
CA THR A 54 -0.54 16.06 15.02
C THR A 54 -2.02 15.79 14.83
N ASP A 55 -2.88 16.40 15.66
CA ASP A 55 -4.32 16.31 15.49
C ASP A 55 -4.71 16.74 14.07
N GLY A 56 -5.35 15.83 13.33
CA GLY A 56 -5.68 16.03 11.94
C GLY A 56 -4.60 15.67 10.93
N ALA A 57 -3.36 15.37 11.36
CA ALA A 57 -2.31 14.91 10.46
C ALA A 57 -2.53 13.45 10.02
N PHE A 58 -3.20 12.66 10.86
CA PHE A 58 -3.58 11.28 10.56
C PHE A 58 -5.09 11.21 10.43
N ASP A 59 -5.58 11.40 9.22
CA ASP A 59 -7.00 11.29 8.93
C ASP A 59 -7.44 9.81 8.97
N GLY A 60 -8.68 9.57 9.39
CA GLY A 60 -9.30 8.26 9.43
C GLY A 60 -9.56 7.73 10.83
N GLU A 61 -10.41 6.72 10.90
CA GLU A 61 -10.76 6.02 12.13
C GLU A 61 -9.72 4.96 12.49
N LYS A 62 -9.37 4.90 13.77
CA LYS A 62 -8.55 3.82 14.30
C LYS A 62 -9.36 2.52 14.27
N ILE A 63 -8.79 1.48 13.72
CA ILE A 63 -9.42 0.17 13.59
C ILE A 63 -9.06 -0.74 14.76
N SER A 64 -9.76 -1.87 14.89
CA SER A 64 -9.51 -2.84 15.96
C SER A 64 -8.12 -3.47 15.83
N LEU A 65 -7.58 -3.96 16.94
CA LEU A 65 -6.29 -4.67 16.95
C LEU A 65 -6.29 -5.88 16.02
N GLU A 66 -7.40 -6.61 16.00
CA GLU A 66 -7.56 -7.78 15.12
C GLU A 66 -7.45 -7.39 13.64
N GLU A 67 -8.13 -6.33 13.23
CA GLU A 67 -8.08 -5.81 11.87
C GLU A 67 -6.69 -5.26 11.53
N MET A 68 -6.07 -4.51 12.45
CA MET A 68 -4.69 -4.04 12.27
C MET A 68 -3.72 -5.20 12.03
N THR A 69 -3.85 -6.27 12.82
CA THR A 69 -2.99 -7.45 12.71
C THR A 69 -3.15 -8.12 11.35
N GLU A 70 -4.38 -8.27 10.88
CA GLU A 70 -4.65 -8.88 9.58
C GLU A 70 -4.12 -8.03 8.42
N ARG A 71 -4.31 -6.72 8.48
CA ARG A 71 -3.77 -5.79 7.49
C ARG A 71 -2.25 -5.84 7.44
N CYS A 72 -1.59 -5.83 8.59
CA CYS A 72 -0.14 -5.94 8.67
C CYS A 72 0.35 -7.28 8.14
N ARG A 73 -0.37 -8.38 8.40
CA ARG A 73 0.00 -9.70 7.90
C ARG A 73 0.01 -9.73 6.37
N VAL A 74 -1.05 -9.24 5.73
CA VAL A 74 -1.15 -9.23 4.27
C VAL A 74 -0.06 -8.39 3.65
N VAL A 75 0.17 -7.19 4.15
CA VAL A 75 1.21 -6.27 3.65
C VAL A 75 2.60 -6.85 3.89
N THR A 76 2.84 -7.45 5.05
CA THR A 76 4.14 -8.06 5.39
C THR A 76 4.45 -9.24 4.48
N GLU A 77 3.50 -10.13 4.22
CA GLU A 77 3.69 -11.27 3.32
C GLU A 77 4.11 -10.81 1.92
N LEU A 78 3.43 -9.80 1.38
CA LEU A 78 3.79 -9.24 0.09
C LEU A 78 5.17 -8.58 0.14
N HIS A 79 5.45 -7.79 1.17
CA HIS A 79 6.72 -7.10 1.33
C HIS A 79 7.89 -8.07 1.43
N GLU A 80 7.75 -9.15 2.18
CA GLU A 80 8.80 -10.19 2.27
C GLU A 80 9.18 -10.76 0.91
N LYS A 81 8.19 -10.89 0.03
CA LYS A 81 8.41 -11.40 -1.34
C LYS A 81 9.02 -10.37 -2.28
N THR A 82 8.67 -9.09 -2.11
CA THR A 82 8.91 -8.06 -3.13
C THR A 82 9.92 -7.00 -2.73
N ALA A 83 10.38 -6.97 -1.46
CA ALA A 83 11.20 -5.88 -0.93
C ALA A 83 12.48 -5.58 -1.72
N LEU A 84 13.12 -6.60 -2.28
CA LEU A 84 14.34 -6.47 -3.05
C LEU A 84 14.13 -6.63 -4.56
N LEU A 85 12.88 -6.72 -4.98
CA LEU A 85 12.52 -6.82 -6.38
C LEU A 85 12.27 -5.43 -6.98
N GLU A 86 12.53 -5.33 -8.28
CA GLU A 86 12.16 -4.17 -9.05
C GLU A 86 10.65 -4.12 -9.26
N LEU A 87 10.03 -2.95 -9.12
CA LEU A 87 8.66 -2.70 -9.55
C LEU A 87 8.73 -2.35 -11.05
N VAL A 88 8.35 -3.30 -11.91
CA VAL A 88 8.59 -3.20 -13.35
C VAL A 88 7.46 -2.53 -14.11
N ARG A 89 6.26 -2.50 -13.53
CA ARG A 89 5.10 -1.87 -14.16
C ARG A 89 4.12 -1.38 -13.11
N HIS A 90 3.58 -0.20 -13.34
CA HIS A 90 2.40 0.31 -12.63
C HIS A 90 1.46 0.93 -13.68
N GLU A 91 0.20 0.53 -13.68
CA GLU A 91 -0.79 1.05 -14.62
C GLU A 91 -2.14 1.30 -13.97
N CYS A 92 -2.82 2.35 -14.43
CA CYS A 92 -4.20 2.60 -14.09
C CYS A 92 -5.08 1.84 -15.08
N MET A 93 -5.86 0.89 -14.59
CA MET A 93 -6.72 0.05 -15.40
C MET A 93 -8.04 0.74 -15.78
N THR A 94 -8.38 1.81 -15.07
CA THR A 94 -9.55 2.65 -15.35
C THR A 94 -9.13 4.10 -15.60
N ALA A 95 -9.95 4.84 -16.34
CA ALA A 95 -9.65 6.22 -16.70
C ALA A 95 -9.57 7.16 -15.50
N ASP A 96 -10.34 6.89 -14.43
CA ASP A 96 -10.35 7.68 -13.20
C ASP A 96 -9.27 7.27 -12.18
N GLY A 97 -8.49 6.22 -12.47
CA GLY A 97 -7.46 5.72 -11.58
C GLY A 97 -7.98 4.93 -10.37
N SER A 98 -9.26 4.55 -10.36
CA SER A 98 -9.84 3.79 -9.24
C SER A 98 -9.36 2.35 -9.17
N VAL A 99 -8.98 1.75 -10.31
CA VAL A 99 -8.39 0.41 -10.35
C VAL A 99 -6.96 0.52 -10.88
N GLN A 100 -6.01 0.06 -10.07
CA GLN A 100 -4.58 0.14 -10.39
C GLN A 100 -3.91 -1.21 -10.23
N LYS A 101 -2.88 -1.45 -11.04
CA LYS A 101 -2.08 -2.67 -11.01
C LYS A 101 -0.61 -2.35 -10.93
N SER A 102 0.08 -3.07 -10.03
CA SER A 102 1.54 -3.10 -9.95
C SER A 102 2.05 -4.49 -10.29
N GLU A 103 3.21 -4.57 -10.94
CA GLU A 103 3.88 -5.83 -11.27
C GLU A 103 5.35 -5.75 -10.88
N PHE A 104 5.82 -6.80 -10.20
CA PHE A 104 7.20 -6.92 -9.74
C PHE A 104 8.00 -7.85 -10.65
N SER A 105 9.33 -7.80 -10.55
CA SER A 105 10.25 -8.47 -11.49
C SER A 105 10.16 -9.99 -11.49
N ASP A 106 9.61 -10.61 -10.44
CA ASP A 106 9.40 -12.06 -10.39
C ASP A 106 8.03 -12.51 -10.94
N GLY A 107 7.22 -11.58 -11.45
CA GLY A 107 5.86 -11.84 -11.93
C GLY A 107 4.77 -11.67 -10.87
N THR A 108 5.13 -11.38 -9.62
CA THR A 108 4.16 -11.01 -8.59
C THR A 108 3.41 -9.75 -9.00
N TYR A 109 2.09 -9.74 -8.87
CA TYR A 109 1.27 -8.59 -9.19
C TYR A 109 0.27 -8.28 -8.09
N VAL A 110 -0.14 -7.02 -8.04
CA VAL A 110 -1.17 -6.52 -7.14
C VAL A 110 -2.15 -5.69 -7.96
N ILE A 111 -3.44 -5.97 -7.80
CA ILE A 111 -4.52 -5.15 -8.36
C ILE A 111 -5.31 -4.60 -7.19
N CYS A 112 -5.52 -3.28 -7.15
CA CYS A 112 -6.31 -2.61 -6.12
C CYS A 112 -7.46 -1.85 -6.76
N ASP A 113 -8.66 -2.02 -6.22
CA ASP A 113 -9.84 -1.25 -6.55
C ASP A 113 -10.15 -0.32 -5.38
N PHE A 114 -9.85 0.95 -5.53
CA PHE A 114 -10.04 1.95 -4.46
C PHE A 114 -11.51 2.32 -4.27
N ALA A 115 -12.33 2.18 -5.30
CA ALA A 115 -13.77 2.46 -5.19
C ALA A 115 -14.49 1.42 -4.34
N GLU A 116 -14.17 0.15 -4.55
CA GLU A 116 -14.76 -0.98 -3.82
C GLU A 116 -13.92 -1.39 -2.59
N GLN A 117 -12.72 -0.83 -2.45
CA GLN A 117 -11.75 -1.16 -1.38
C GLN A 117 -11.42 -2.64 -1.31
N ILE A 118 -11.14 -3.24 -2.46
CA ILE A 118 -10.73 -4.64 -2.58
C ILE A 118 -9.39 -4.74 -3.30
N TYR A 119 -8.72 -5.86 -3.11
CA TYR A 119 -7.43 -6.13 -3.75
C TYR A 119 -7.32 -7.59 -4.17
N GLU A 120 -6.43 -7.82 -5.13
CA GLU A 120 -6.01 -9.16 -5.57
C GLU A 120 -4.50 -9.21 -5.63
N ILE A 121 -3.90 -10.28 -5.09
CA ILE A 121 -2.45 -10.51 -5.15
C ILE A 121 -2.20 -11.84 -5.84
N GLY A 122 -1.39 -11.81 -6.91
CA GLY A 122 -0.90 -13.00 -7.59
C GLY A 122 0.60 -13.12 -7.36
N TYR A 123 1.04 -14.14 -6.63
CA TYR A 123 2.46 -14.35 -6.38
C TYR A 123 3.14 -15.02 -7.58
N GLY A 124 4.30 -14.49 -7.95
CA GLY A 124 5.15 -15.09 -8.96
C GLY A 124 5.82 -16.38 -8.49
N ALA A 125 6.40 -17.07 -9.43
CA ALA A 125 7.11 -18.33 -9.17
C ALA A 125 8.44 -18.12 -8.42
#